data_194aba3c839b42ec867d7ec3173a5504
#
_entry.id   194aba3c839b42ec867d7ec3173a5504
#
_cell.length_a   1.000
_cell.length_b   1.000
_cell.length_c   1.000
_cell.angle_alpha   90.00
_cell.angle_beta   90.00
_cell.angle_gamma   90.00
#
_symmetry.space_group_name_H-M   'P 1'
#
loop_
_entity.id
_entity.type
_entity.pdbx_description
1 polymer ?
#
loop_
_entity_poly.entity_id
_entity_poly.type
_entity_poly.pdbx_seq_one_letter_code
_entity_poly.pdbx_strand_id
1 'polypeptide(L)'
;MTVNRIVSSILSLIIWSSVSLAQELNISPYSIFGIGDIHLSETGRTTGMASALTGLSGGQLLNTANPAALATLDTNTFIFDMTGSAKGSLYNSGGLTQGSLGANFNRISAGLHITSRWSGAVTIQPYSTVNYKVKREDFIEGSQNKISTFYEGSGGVNRISLLNSFRLTKSLSIGADFMMLFGNINRDVTQSEVKIRENSLGNSFSFTAGTFYWTKLSENLNFSAGLTYGYGTDLRFKNSLTVISKEGSIIFNEDIESSRMKSPANWGAGASLHTRRFIVAADYRYQKWSMLYGSKADRRFTDTHMANIGAEYAPGVNSGRTYARSFKYEAGLSVSNSFLTINGINPINFELTAGAAIPLRTGGQVNASIGWGKRGTTDKGLIREDYLRLTLSISLAERMFLKRMYD
;
A
#
# COMPACT_ATOMS: atom_id res chain seq x y z
N MET A 1 3.99 -11.93 -34.34
CA MET A 1 5.23 -12.54 -33.79
C MET A 1 6.21 -11.54 -33.17
N THR A 2 6.30 -10.31 -33.65
CA THR A 2 7.23 -9.27 -33.20
C THR A 2 6.85 -8.61 -31.84
N VAL A 3 5.56 -8.42 -31.53
CA VAL A 3 5.11 -7.76 -30.29
C VAL A 3 5.37 -8.62 -29.06
N ASN A 4 5.17 -9.94 -29.14
CA ASN A 4 5.47 -10.85 -28.02
C ASN A 4 6.97 -10.89 -27.70
N ARG A 5 7.84 -10.77 -28.70
CA ARG A 5 9.29 -10.68 -28.48
C ARG A 5 9.70 -9.36 -27.84
N ILE A 6 9.08 -8.24 -28.20
CA ILE A 6 9.34 -6.92 -27.62
C ILE A 6 8.85 -6.90 -26.15
N VAL A 7 7.65 -7.40 -25.87
CA VAL A 7 7.12 -7.51 -24.50
C VAL A 7 7.98 -8.44 -23.65
N SER A 8 8.40 -9.59 -24.20
CA SER A 8 9.30 -10.51 -23.50
C SER A 8 10.69 -9.89 -23.26
N SER A 9 11.23 -9.12 -24.22
CA SER A 9 12.51 -8.43 -24.05
C SER A 9 12.43 -7.30 -23.04
N ILE A 10 11.35 -6.51 -23.03
CA ILE A 10 11.11 -5.47 -22.02
C ILE A 10 10.92 -6.11 -20.64
N LEU A 11 10.17 -7.20 -20.54
CA LEU A 11 9.99 -7.94 -19.28
C LEU A 11 11.33 -8.50 -18.77
N SER A 12 12.17 -9.05 -19.66
CA SER A 12 13.51 -9.53 -19.31
C SER A 12 14.43 -8.41 -18.89
N LEU A 13 14.37 -7.24 -19.54
CA LEU A 13 15.16 -6.07 -19.18
C LEU A 13 14.74 -5.49 -17.81
N ILE A 14 13.44 -5.46 -17.53
CA ILE A 14 12.89 -5.05 -16.23
C ILE A 14 13.30 -6.03 -15.13
N ILE A 15 13.30 -7.34 -15.39
CA ILE A 15 13.73 -8.36 -14.43
C ILE A 15 15.24 -8.26 -14.18
N TRP A 16 16.06 -8.00 -15.19
CA TRP A 16 17.51 -7.87 -15.05
C TRP A 16 17.92 -6.57 -14.36
N SER A 17 17.26 -5.45 -14.65
CA SER A 17 17.53 -4.17 -13.97
C SER A 17 17.04 -4.15 -12.53
N SER A 18 15.99 -4.91 -12.18
CA SER A 18 15.48 -4.99 -10.81
C SER A 18 16.41 -5.74 -9.85
N VAL A 19 17.29 -6.63 -10.33
CA VAL A 19 18.26 -7.34 -9.49
C VAL A 19 19.36 -6.41 -8.96
N SER A 20 19.70 -5.35 -9.69
CA SER A 20 20.75 -4.39 -9.26
C SER A 20 20.24 -3.19 -8.46
N LEU A 21 18.96 -2.84 -8.59
CA LEU A 21 18.32 -1.70 -7.89
C LEU A 21 17.46 -2.13 -6.69
N ALA A 22 17.39 -3.42 -6.41
CA ALA A 22 16.39 -4.00 -5.51
C ALA A 22 16.67 -3.81 -4.00
N GLN A 23 17.54 -2.89 -3.57
CA GLN A 23 17.99 -2.91 -2.19
C GLN A 23 17.94 -1.59 -1.41
N GLU A 24 17.52 -0.49 -1.98
CA GLU A 24 17.20 0.67 -1.15
C GLU A 24 15.68 0.83 -1.07
N LEU A 25 15.08 0.24 -0.05
CA LEU A 25 13.73 0.57 0.39
C LEU A 25 13.67 2.07 0.64
N ASN A 26 12.54 2.69 0.31
CA ASN A 26 12.35 4.11 0.54
C ASN A 26 12.58 4.46 2.03
N ILE A 27 13.61 5.25 2.31
CA ILE A 27 13.94 5.70 3.67
C ILE A 27 12.84 6.66 4.12
N SER A 28 12.26 6.42 5.30
CA SER A 28 11.25 7.28 5.90
C SER A 28 11.55 7.49 7.39
N PRO A 29 11.92 8.69 7.82
CA PRO A 29 12.12 8.99 9.25
C PRO A 29 10.89 8.70 10.10
N TYR A 30 9.70 8.77 9.54
CA TYR A 30 8.44 8.46 10.23
C TYR A 30 8.28 6.96 10.52
N SER A 31 9.00 6.09 9.82
CA SER A 31 8.94 4.64 10.03
C SER A 31 9.63 4.17 11.33
N ILE A 32 10.28 5.07 12.08
CA ILE A 32 10.84 4.79 13.40
C ILE A 32 9.75 4.45 14.44
N PHE A 33 8.51 4.88 14.20
CA PHE A 33 7.41 4.74 15.16
C PHE A 33 6.60 3.45 14.92
N GLY A 34 6.31 2.74 15.99
CA GLY A 34 5.45 1.56 15.99
C GLY A 34 6.00 0.43 15.09
N ILE A 35 5.17 -0.04 14.16
CA ILE A 35 5.52 -1.08 13.18
C ILE A 35 5.99 -0.49 11.84
N GLY A 36 6.25 0.82 11.78
CA GLY A 36 6.67 1.53 10.59
C GLY A 36 5.56 2.22 9.82
N ASP A 37 5.84 2.58 8.58
CA ASP A 37 4.87 3.19 7.68
C ASP A 37 3.87 2.14 7.19
N ILE A 38 2.59 2.38 7.42
CA ILE A 38 1.50 1.47 7.04
C ILE A 38 1.15 1.66 5.56
N HIS A 39 1.06 0.53 4.85
CA HIS A 39 0.60 0.50 3.47
C HIS A 39 -0.89 0.19 3.40
N LEU A 40 -1.63 1.06 2.74
CA LEU A 40 -3.04 0.82 2.46
C LEU A 40 -3.22 -0.21 1.33
N SER A 41 -4.43 -0.76 1.23
CA SER A 41 -4.78 -1.62 0.10
C SER A 41 -4.89 -0.76 -1.16
N GLU A 42 -3.84 -0.81 -1.99
CA GLU A 42 -3.80 -0.14 -3.28
C GLU A 42 -3.89 -1.19 -4.40
N THR A 43 -4.64 -0.91 -5.45
CA THR A 43 -4.51 -1.63 -6.70
C THR A 43 -3.82 -0.74 -7.71
N GLY A 44 -2.88 -1.29 -8.46
CA GLY A 44 -2.18 -0.52 -9.48
C GLY A 44 -3.11 0.15 -10.49
N ARG A 45 -4.29 -0.42 -10.73
CA ARG A 45 -5.33 0.14 -11.59
C ARG A 45 -5.96 1.43 -11.06
N THR A 46 -5.91 1.69 -9.77
CA THR A 46 -6.56 2.86 -9.16
C THR A 46 -5.58 3.81 -8.50
N THR A 47 -4.27 3.59 -8.65
CA THR A 47 -3.27 4.48 -8.06
C THR A 47 -3.31 5.88 -8.69
N GLY A 48 -3.66 5.99 -9.98
CA GLY A 48 -3.92 7.27 -10.65
C GLY A 48 -5.18 7.96 -10.15
N MET A 49 -6.14 7.22 -9.54
CA MET A 49 -7.36 7.73 -8.92
C MET A 49 -7.20 7.90 -7.40
N ALA A 50 -6.00 8.16 -6.89
CA ALA A 50 -5.67 8.26 -5.46
C ALA A 50 -6.16 7.06 -4.64
N SER A 51 -6.21 5.87 -5.24
CA SER A 51 -6.67 4.61 -4.60
C SER A 51 -8.09 4.67 -4.02
N ALA A 52 -9.00 5.46 -4.64
CA ALA A 52 -10.42 5.45 -4.34
C ALA A 52 -11.03 4.12 -4.82
N LEU A 53 -11.14 3.13 -3.93
CA LEU A 53 -11.37 1.73 -4.27
C LEU A 53 -12.54 1.08 -3.52
N THR A 54 -12.91 1.57 -2.33
CA THR A 54 -13.89 0.91 -1.43
C THR A 54 -15.26 0.75 -2.10
N GLY A 55 -15.70 1.77 -2.85
CA GLY A 55 -16.96 1.78 -3.59
C GLY A 55 -16.82 1.45 -5.08
N LEU A 56 -15.64 1.05 -5.55
CA LEU A 56 -15.39 0.84 -6.97
C LEU A 56 -15.62 -0.60 -7.40
N SER A 57 -16.34 -0.81 -8.51
CA SER A 57 -16.59 -2.09 -9.15
C SER A 57 -15.93 -2.16 -10.53
N GLY A 58 -15.69 -3.36 -11.01
CA GLY A 58 -15.20 -3.57 -12.38
C GLY A 58 -14.87 -5.03 -12.64
N GLY A 59 -15.28 -5.54 -13.82
CA GLY A 59 -15.17 -6.95 -14.17
C GLY A 59 -13.74 -7.52 -14.17
N GLN A 60 -12.73 -6.67 -14.36
CA GLN A 60 -11.31 -7.03 -14.35
C GLN A 60 -10.53 -6.29 -13.24
N LEU A 61 -11.21 -5.88 -12.18
CA LEU A 61 -10.61 -5.19 -11.05
C LEU A 61 -10.55 -6.10 -9.82
N LEU A 62 -9.36 -6.53 -9.41
CA LEU A 62 -9.17 -7.18 -8.12
C LEU A 62 -9.21 -6.13 -7.00
N ASN A 63 -10.41 -5.88 -6.50
CA ASN A 63 -10.62 -4.95 -5.41
C ASN A 63 -10.23 -5.59 -4.07
N THR A 64 -9.09 -5.19 -3.51
CA THR A 64 -8.58 -5.70 -2.23
C THR A 64 -8.90 -4.78 -1.05
N ALA A 65 -9.48 -3.61 -1.30
CA ALA A 65 -9.93 -2.72 -0.23
C ALA A 65 -11.31 -3.13 0.31
N ASN A 66 -12.17 -3.66 -0.58
CA ASN A 66 -13.47 -4.20 -0.20
C ASN A 66 -13.63 -5.62 -0.76
N PRO A 67 -13.51 -6.66 0.08
CA PRO A 67 -13.61 -8.04 -0.39
C PRO A 67 -14.95 -8.36 -1.05
N ALA A 68 -16.05 -7.68 -0.65
CA ALA A 68 -17.36 -7.90 -1.25
C ALA A 68 -17.45 -7.46 -2.71
N ALA A 69 -16.63 -6.50 -3.15
CA ALA A 69 -16.61 -6.03 -4.53
C ALA A 69 -16.11 -7.07 -5.54
N LEU A 70 -15.41 -8.13 -5.09
CA LEU A 70 -14.99 -9.24 -5.95
C LEU A 70 -16.17 -9.97 -6.62
N ALA A 71 -17.39 -9.88 -6.06
CA ALA A 71 -18.59 -10.42 -6.69
C ALA A 71 -18.90 -9.79 -8.06
N THR A 72 -18.30 -8.64 -8.39
CA THR A 72 -18.44 -7.97 -9.69
C THR A 72 -17.43 -8.40 -10.74
N LEU A 73 -16.53 -9.34 -10.44
CA LEU A 73 -15.59 -9.90 -11.39
C LEU A 73 -16.32 -10.58 -12.55
N ASP A 74 -15.76 -10.49 -13.75
CA ASP A 74 -16.28 -11.17 -14.94
C ASP A 74 -16.25 -12.69 -14.73
N THR A 75 -17.31 -13.35 -15.14
CA THR A 75 -17.41 -14.83 -15.06
C THR A 75 -16.36 -15.48 -15.96
N ASN A 76 -15.85 -16.64 -15.52
CA ASN A 76 -14.85 -17.43 -16.25
C ASN A 76 -13.56 -16.64 -16.55
N THR A 77 -13.23 -15.65 -15.74
CA THR A 77 -12.01 -14.86 -15.91
C THR A 77 -11.11 -15.03 -14.70
N PHE A 78 -9.87 -15.46 -14.97
CA PHE A 78 -8.77 -15.40 -14.00
C PHE A 78 -8.04 -14.08 -14.16
N ILE A 79 -7.79 -13.41 -13.07
CA ILE A 79 -7.07 -12.13 -13.05
C ILE A 79 -5.82 -12.30 -12.21
N PHE A 80 -4.69 -11.87 -12.78
CA PHE A 80 -3.41 -11.75 -12.08
C PHE A 80 -2.98 -10.28 -12.12
N ASP A 81 -2.56 -9.74 -10.98
CA ASP A 81 -2.20 -8.34 -10.81
C ASP A 81 -0.88 -8.23 -10.04
N MET A 82 0.06 -7.45 -10.55
CA MET A 82 1.35 -7.18 -9.92
C MET A 82 1.62 -5.67 -9.96
N THR A 83 2.03 -5.09 -8.84
CA THR A 83 2.27 -3.65 -8.69
C THR A 83 3.58 -3.39 -7.98
N GLY A 84 4.36 -2.45 -8.50
CA GLY A 84 5.56 -1.91 -7.90
C GLY A 84 5.59 -0.38 -7.99
N SER A 85 6.35 0.26 -7.12
CA SER A 85 6.51 1.72 -7.13
C SER A 85 7.94 2.14 -6.83
N ALA A 86 8.34 3.29 -7.37
CA ALA A 86 9.53 4.02 -7.00
C ALA A 86 9.13 5.38 -6.42
N LYS A 87 9.81 5.83 -5.38
CA LYS A 87 9.52 7.08 -4.68
C LYS A 87 10.80 7.85 -4.43
N GLY A 88 10.86 9.09 -4.91
CA GLY A 88 11.88 10.07 -4.57
C GLY A 88 11.32 11.04 -3.55
N SER A 89 12.03 11.26 -2.45
CA SER A 89 11.61 12.12 -1.35
C SER A 89 12.67 13.15 -1.00
N LEU A 90 12.23 14.36 -0.65
CA LEU A 90 13.04 15.42 -0.06
C LEU A 90 12.55 15.68 1.37
N TYR A 91 13.42 15.43 2.33
CA TYR A 91 13.15 15.65 3.76
C TYR A 91 13.73 16.99 4.18
N ASN A 92 12.89 17.85 4.75
CA ASN A 92 13.26 19.17 5.23
C ASN A 92 13.03 19.25 6.74
N SER A 93 14.06 19.65 7.50
CA SER A 93 13.99 19.89 8.95
C SER A 93 15.09 20.86 9.38
N GLY A 94 14.71 21.90 10.13
CA GLY A 94 15.69 22.86 10.70
C GLY A 94 16.62 23.52 9.68
N GLY A 95 16.17 23.75 8.45
CA GLY A 95 16.98 24.33 7.37
C GLY A 95 17.87 23.32 6.62
N LEU A 96 17.88 22.06 7.03
CA LEU A 96 18.58 20.97 6.33
C LEU A 96 17.64 20.25 5.38
N THR A 97 18.14 19.90 4.20
CA THR A 97 17.42 19.11 3.19
C THR A 97 18.20 17.86 2.87
N GLN A 98 17.53 16.71 2.91
CA GLN A 98 18.09 15.40 2.55
C GLN A 98 17.21 14.71 1.54
N GLY A 99 17.81 14.19 0.46
CA GLY A 99 17.13 13.39 -0.55
C GLY A 99 17.17 11.90 -0.24
N SER A 100 16.14 11.17 -0.67
CA SER A 100 16.08 9.70 -0.66
C SER A 100 15.40 9.23 -1.93
N LEU A 101 15.89 8.13 -2.50
CA LEU A 101 15.25 7.44 -3.63
C LEU A 101 15.15 5.96 -3.27
N GLY A 102 13.98 5.39 -3.42
CA GLY A 102 13.76 3.97 -3.14
C GLY A 102 12.68 3.38 -4.01
N ALA A 103 12.72 2.06 -4.16
CA ALA A 103 11.71 1.30 -4.88
C ALA A 103 11.12 0.23 -3.97
N ASN A 104 9.81 0.02 -4.09
CA ASN A 104 9.06 -0.95 -3.31
C ASN A 104 8.25 -1.86 -4.22
N PHE A 105 8.22 -3.11 -3.85
CA PHE A 105 7.19 -4.03 -4.31
C PHE A 105 5.91 -3.76 -3.51
N ASN A 106 4.79 -3.51 -4.20
CA ASN A 106 3.55 -3.13 -3.53
C ASN A 106 2.60 -4.31 -3.37
N ARG A 107 2.44 -5.16 -4.40
CA ARG A 107 1.46 -6.24 -4.35
C ARG A 107 1.60 -7.25 -5.49
N ILE A 108 1.31 -8.53 -5.16
CA ILE A 108 0.88 -9.57 -6.11
C ILE A 108 -0.49 -10.05 -5.69
N SER A 109 -1.39 -10.22 -6.63
CA SER A 109 -2.74 -10.73 -6.41
C SER A 109 -3.15 -11.65 -7.54
N ALA A 110 -3.93 -12.68 -7.20
CA ALA A 110 -4.59 -13.53 -8.16
C ALA A 110 -6.02 -13.78 -7.70
N GLY A 111 -6.99 -13.75 -8.62
CA GLY A 111 -8.39 -13.96 -8.26
C GLY A 111 -9.23 -14.43 -9.44
N LEU A 112 -10.35 -15.04 -9.12
CA LEU A 112 -11.27 -15.58 -10.09
C LEU A 112 -12.70 -15.64 -9.55
N HIS A 113 -13.64 -15.75 -10.48
CA HIS A 113 -15.02 -16.06 -10.19
C HIS A 113 -15.18 -17.59 -10.13
N ILE A 114 -15.34 -18.15 -8.92
CA ILE A 114 -15.31 -19.61 -8.69
C ILE A 114 -16.64 -20.25 -9.10
N THR A 115 -17.74 -19.61 -8.70
CA THR A 115 -19.11 -20.02 -9.07
C THR A 115 -19.95 -18.79 -9.38
N SER A 116 -21.16 -18.94 -9.90
CA SER A 116 -22.08 -17.81 -10.17
C SER A 116 -22.34 -16.88 -8.98
N ARG A 117 -22.05 -17.31 -7.75
CA ARG A 117 -22.26 -16.55 -6.53
C ARG A 117 -21.01 -16.33 -5.69
N TRP A 118 -19.91 -17.04 -5.99
CA TRP A 118 -18.71 -17.03 -5.17
C TRP A 118 -17.48 -16.61 -5.99
N SER A 119 -16.78 -15.58 -5.52
CA SER A 119 -15.49 -15.12 -6.07
C SER A 119 -14.45 -15.15 -4.97
N GLY A 120 -13.23 -15.48 -5.34
CA GLY A 120 -12.09 -15.53 -4.42
C GLY A 120 -10.85 -14.90 -5.00
N ALA A 121 -9.99 -14.42 -4.11
CA ALA A 121 -8.67 -13.90 -4.46
C ALA A 121 -7.65 -14.16 -3.36
N VAL A 122 -6.39 -14.30 -3.76
CA VAL A 122 -5.23 -14.34 -2.86
C VAL A 122 -4.35 -13.15 -3.16
N THR A 123 -3.84 -12.52 -2.11
CA THR A 123 -2.98 -11.33 -2.23
C THR A 123 -1.81 -11.43 -1.27
N ILE A 124 -0.61 -11.05 -1.77
CA ILE A 124 0.59 -10.89 -0.97
C ILE A 124 1.05 -9.44 -1.14
N GLN A 125 1.24 -8.72 -0.01
CA GLN A 125 1.68 -7.33 -0.03
C GLN A 125 2.32 -6.92 1.30
N PRO A 126 3.16 -5.87 1.32
CA PRO A 126 3.58 -5.24 2.57
C PRO A 126 2.37 -4.70 3.33
N TYR A 127 2.34 -4.93 4.64
CA TYR A 127 1.40 -4.28 5.57
C TYR A 127 2.02 -3.02 6.15
N SER A 128 3.31 -3.10 6.53
CA SER A 128 4.09 -1.94 6.96
C SER A 128 5.55 -2.09 6.56
N THR A 129 6.26 -0.96 6.47
CA THR A 129 7.70 -0.94 6.17
C THR A 129 8.42 -0.09 7.20
N VAL A 130 9.49 -0.65 7.77
CA VAL A 130 10.45 0.06 8.60
C VAL A 130 11.72 0.24 7.79
N ASN A 131 12.05 1.48 7.48
CA ASN A 131 13.34 1.81 6.86
C ASN A 131 13.70 3.25 7.21
N TYR A 132 14.57 3.43 8.18
CA TYR A 132 15.06 4.74 8.58
C TYR A 132 16.55 4.70 8.92
N LYS A 133 17.20 5.85 8.74
CA LYS A 133 18.57 6.10 9.14
C LYS A 133 18.66 7.51 9.69
N VAL A 134 18.88 7.62 11.01
CA VAL A 134 18.90 8.87 11.73
C VAL A 134 20.22 8.99 12.48
N LYS A 135 20.93 10.09 12.29
CA LYS A 135 22.13 10.46 13.07
C LYS A 135 21.73 11.49 14.11
N ARG A 136 22.10 11.26 15.35
CA ARG A 136 22.00 12.22 16.47
C ARG A 136 23.39 12.53 16.99
N GLU A 137 23.64 13.81 17.24
CA GLU A 137 24.88 14.27 17.87
C GLU A 137 24.52 14.89 19.25
N ASP A 138 25.10 14.35 20.28
CA ASP A 138 24.98 14.86 21.64
C ASP A 138 26.37 15.30 22.16
N PHE A 139 26.42 16.32 23.00
CA PHE A 139 27.66 16.68 23.69
C PHE A 139 27.90 15.70 24.83
N ILE A 140 29.15 15.31 25.01
CA ILE A 140 29.57 14.54 26.20
C ILE A 140 29.51 15.48 27.38
N GLU A 141 28.78 15.07 28.43
CA GLU A 141 28.62 15.88 29.65
C GLU A 141 29.98 16.28 30.25
N GLY A 142 30.21 17.57 30.46
CA GLY A 142 31.49 18.11 30.93
C GLY A 142 32.57 18.26 29.85
N SER A 143 32.26 18.06 28.54
CA SER A 143 33.22 18.19 27.43
C SER A 143 32.61 18.95 26.26
N GLN A 144 33.47 19.55 25.42
CA GLN A 144 33.08 20.10 24.11
C GLN A 144 33.04 19.04 23.00
N ASN A 145 33.43 17.81 23.32
CA ASN A 145 33.41 16.72 22.35
C ASN A 145 31.98 16.23 22.09
N LYS A 146 31.69 15.92 20.84
CA LYS A 146 30.41 15.36 20.40
C LYS A 146 30.53 13.85 20.24
N ILE A 147 29.49 13.15 20.65
CA ILE A 147 29.33 11.73 20.33
C ILE A 147 28.19 11.58 19.33
N SER A 148 28.41 10.79 18.29
CA SER A 148 27.41 10.48 17.26
C SER A 148 26.78 9.13 17.55
N THR A 149 25.45 9.11 17.60
CA THR A 149 24.65 7.88 17.68
C THR A 149 23.86 7.71 16.40
N PHE A 150 23.96 6.55 15.78
CA PHE A 150 23.23 6.19 14.58
C PHE A 150 22.08 5.26 14.96
N TYR A 151 20.88 5.62 14.54
CA TYR A 151 19.67 4.81 14.67
C TYR A 151 19.27 4.35 13.27
N GLU A 152 19.25 3.04 13.07
CA GLU A 152 18.87 2.44 11.80
C GLU A 152 17.75 1.42 12.04
N GLY A 153 16.74 1.43 11.18
CA GLY A 153 15.68 0.43 11.23
C GLY A 153 15.46 -0.17 9.86
N SER A 154 15.17 -1.46 9.81
CA SER A 154 14.89 -2.16 8.57
C SER A 154 13.87 -3.28 8.77
N GLY A 155 13.22 -3.68 7.67
CA GLY A 155 12.23 -4.75 7.69
C GLY A 155 10.79 -4.24 7.67
N GLY A 156 9.90 -4.90 8.39
CA GLY A 156 8.47 -4.56 8.44
C GLY A 156 7.59 -5.79 8.57
N VAL A 157 6.30 -5.58 8.39
CA VAL A 157 5.26 -6.62 8.44
C VAL A 157 4.67 -6.79 7.05
N ASN A 158 4.56 -8.03 6.60
CA ASN A 158 3.88 -8.42 5.36
C ASN A 158 2.52 -9.02 5.69
N ARG A 159 1.62 -9.04 4.72
CA ARG A 159 0.36 -9.75 4.81
C ARG A 159 0.13 -10.68 3.63
N ILE A 160 -0.43 -11.85 3.94
CA ILE A 160 -1.09 -12.72 2.98
C ILE A 160 -2.57 -12.65 3.28
N SER A 161 -3.37 -12.40 2.26
CA SER A 161 -4.82 -12.23 2.34
C SER A 161 -5.53 -13.29 1.51
N LEU A 162 -6.57 -13.88 2.09
CA LEU A 162 -7.52 -14.74 1.39
C LEU A 162 -8.88 -14.04 1.37
N LEU A 163 -9.20 -13.44 0.22
CA LEU A 163 -10.44 -12.71 0.03
C LEU A 163 -11.52 -13.63 -0.52
N ASN A 164 -12.70 -13.53 0.05
CA ASN A 164 -13.90 -14.26 -0.39
C ASN A 164 -15.06 -13.29 -0.53
N SER A 165 -15.87 -13.45 -1.56
CA SER A 165 -17.06 -12.66 -1.82
C SER A 165 -18.22 -13.56 -2.21
N PHE A 166 -19.37 -13.31 -1.60
CA PHE A 166 -20.61 -14.02 -1.89
C PHE A 166 -21.69 -13.04 -2.36
N ARG A 167 -22.24 -13.30 -3.54
CA ARG A 167 -23.36 -12.54 -4.10
C ARG A 167 -24.66 -13.00 -3.46
N LEU A 168 -25.27 -12.14 -2.65
CA LEU A 168 -26.56 -12.43 -1.99
C LEU A 168 -27.74 -12.22 -2.93
N THR A 169 -27.73 -11.09 -3.66
CA THR A 169 -28.75 -10.72 -4.64
C THR A 169 -28.10 -10.30 -5.95
N LYS A 170 -28.90 -9.86 -6.92
CA LYS A 170 -28.38 -9.30 -8.19
C LYS A 170 -27.58 -8.01 -8.00
N SER A 171 -27.78 -7.31 -6.88
CA SER A 171 -27.21 -5.99 -6.60
C SER A 171 -26.44 -5.88 -5.29
N LEU A 172 -26.39 -6.95 -4.47
CA LEU A 172 -25.78 -6.93 -3.15
C LEU A 172 -24.87 -8.13 -2.95
N SER A 173 -23.69 -7.89 -2.44
CA SER A 173 -22.73 -8.90 -2.00
C SER A 173 -22.15 -8.59 -0.63
N ILE A 174 -21.66 -9.63 0.02
CA ILE A 174 -20.86 -9.58 1.25
C ILE A 174 -19.51 -10.24 0.97
N GLY A 175 -18.52 -9.89 1.75
CA GLY A 175 -17.19 -10.50 1.61
C GLY A 175 -16.38 -10.43 2.89
N ALA A 176 -15.39 -11.29 2.95
CA ALA A 176 -14.41 -11.33 4.02
C ALA A 176 -13.00 -11.51 3.46
N ASP A 177 -12.06 -10.80 4.02
CA ASP A 177 -10.61 -10.95 3.81
C ASP A 177 -10.00 -11.49 5.11
N PHE A 178 -9.45 -12.69 5.05
CA PHE A 178 -8.70 -13.31 6.15
C PHE A 178 -7.21 -13.05 5.91
N MET A 179 -6.58 -12.36 6.86
CA MET A 179 -5.22 -11.90 6.74
C MET A 179 -4.30 -12.59 7.75
N MET A 180 -3.20 -13.14 7.26
CA MET A 180 -2.05 -13.52 8.07
C MET A 180 -1.02 -12.41 7.97
N LEU A 181 -0.66 -11.83 9.10
CA LEU A 181 0.39 -10.82 9.24
C LEU A 181 1.66 -11.50 9.76
N PHE A 182 2.81 -11.24 9.14
CA PHE A 182 4.09 -11.81 9.57
C PHE A 182 5.23 -10.88 9.16
N GLY A 183 6.28 -10.85 9.95
CA GLY A 183 7.43 -10.00 9.60
C GLY A 183 8.51 -9.97 10.65
N ASN A 184 9.58 -9.30 10.26
CA ASN A 184 10.74 -9.06 11.09
C ASN A 184 11.12 -7.58 11.04
N ILE A 185 11.34 -6.98 12.20
CA ILE A 185 11.78 -5.59 12.34
C ILE A 185 13.10 -5.60 13.09
N ASN A 186 14.14 -5.08 12.45
CA ASN A 186 15.46 -4.86 13.04
C ASN A 186 15.59 -3.39 13.40
N ARG A 187 16.04 -3.10 14.62
CA ARG A 187 16.42 -1.78 15.10
C ARG A 187 17.84 -1.81 15.62
N ASP A 188 18.70 -1.08 14.95
CA ASP A 188 20.11 -0.99 15.27
C ASP A 188 20.41 0.38 15.88
N VAL A 189 21.13 0.39 16.99
CA VAL A 189 21.70 1.58 17.60
C VAL A 189 23.21 1.41 17.63
N THR A 190 23.91 2.26 16.91
CA THR A 190 25.39 2.23 16.83
C THR A 190 25.94 3.50 17.47
N GLN A 191 26.75 3.33 18.50
CA GLN A 191 27.45 4.43 19.18
C GLN A 191 28.90 4.05 19.41
N SER A 192 29.84 4.88 18.97
CA SER A 192 31.28 4.62 19.02
C SER A 192 31.64 3.28 18.36
N GLU A 193 31.95 2.25 19.15
CA GLU A 193 32.44 0.96 18.69
C GLU A 193 31.47 -0.19 18.96
N VAL A 194 30.28 0.12 19.48
CA VAL A 194 29.26 -0.84 19.86
C VAL A 194 28.01 -0.67 19.04
N LYS A 195 27.51 -1.76 18.51
CA LYS A 195 26.22 -1.87 17.84
C LYS A 195 25.27 -2.74 18.64
N ILE A 196 24.15 -2.18 19.03
CA ILE A 196 23.05 -2.88 19.70
C ILE A 196 21.98 -3.13 18.65
N ARG A 197 21.62 -4.39 18.44
CA ARG A 197 20.55 -4.81 17.53
C ARG A 197 19.41 -5.41 18.31
N GLU A 198 18.24 -4.85 18.19
CA GLU A 198 16.97 -5.45 18.57
C GLU A 198 16.31 -6.06 17.33
N ASN A 199 16.04 -7.35 17.36
CA ASN A 199 15.31 -8.08 16.33
C ASN A 199 13.93 -8.44 16.88
N SER A 200 12.87 -8.06 16.19
CA SER A 200 11.47 -8.31 16.56
C SER A 200 10.78 -9.15 15.48
N LEU A 201 10.60 -10.45 15.73
CA LEU A 201 9.92 -11.39 14.84
C LEU A 201 8.47 -11.56 15.28
N GLY A 202 7.52 -11.22 14.41
CA GLY A 202 6.10 -11.24 14.77
C GLY A 202 5.20 -11.91 13.75
N ASN A 203 4.08 -12.44 14.26
CA ASN A 203 2.97 -12.92 13.45
C ASN A 203 1.62 -12.63 14.14
N SER A 204 0.56 -12.57 13.35
CA SER A 204 -0.82 -12.39 13.83
C SER A 204 -1.82 -12.71 12.74
N PHE A 205 -3.10 -12.80 13.14
CA PHE A 205 -4.22 -12.92 12.21
C PHE A 205 -5.18 -11.74 12.39
N SER A 206 -5.75 -11.29 11.29
CA SER A 206 -6.77 -10.26 11.26
C SER A 206 -7.79 -10.58 10.20
N PHE A 207 -8.90 -9.86 10.19
CA PHE A 207 -9.90 -9.99 9.13
C PHE A 207 -10.53 -8.63 8.79
N THR A 208 -11.04 -8.52 7.56
CA THR A 208 -11.88 -7.41 7.12
C THR A 208 -13.17 -7.95 6.54
N ALA A 209 -14.30 -7.49 7.05
CA ALA A 209 -15.61 -7.73 6.48
C ALA A 209 -16.01 -6.59 5.55
N GLY A 210 -16.75 -6.87 4.50
CA GLY A 210 -17.22 -5.87 3.55
C GLY A 210 -18.64 -6.16 3.07
N THR A 211 -19.34 -5.09 2.68
CA THR A 211 -20.58 -5.12 1.92
C THR A 211 -20.43 -4.28 0.67
N PHE A 212 -21.07 -4.69 -0.40
CA PHE A 212 -20.99 -3.98 -1.67
C PHE A 212 -22.34 -4.02 -2.37
N TYR A 213 -22.82 -2.84 -2.75
CA TYR A 213 -24.07 -2.65 -3.46
C TYR A 213 -23.79 -2.01 -4.83
N TRP A 214 -24.47 -2.48 -5.87
CA TRP A 214 -24.41 -1.88 -7.21
C TRP A 214 -25.76 -1.92 -7.87
N THR A 215 -26.06 -0.88 -8.63
CA THR A 215 -27.31 -0.78 -9.36
C THR A 215 -27.16 0.09 -10.60
N LYS A 216 -28.05 -0.12 -11.56
CA LYS A 216 -28.18 0.70 -12.75
C LYS A 216 -29.20 1.79 -12.46
N LEU A 217 -28.76 3.04 -12.43
CA LEU A 217 -29.64 4.21 -12.20
C LEU A 217 -30.34 4.63 -13.48
N SER A 218 -29.63 4.56 -14.63
CA SER A 218 -30.19 4.79 -15.97
C SER A 218 -29.45 3.97 -17.01
N GLU A 219 -29.84 4.05 -18.29
CA GLU A 219 -29.17 3.28 -19.36
C GLU A 219 -27.67 3.51 -19.46
N ASN A 220 -27.21 4.71 -19.10
CA ASN A 220 -25.80 5.11 -19.20
C ASN A 220 -25.13 5.39 -17.85
N LEU A 221 -25.82 5.17 -16.73
CA LEU A 221 -25.31 5.52 -15.40
C LEU A 221 -25.50 4.33 -14.44
N ASN A 222 -24.39 3.80 -13.96
CA ASN A 222 -24.35 2.79 -12.89
C ASN A 222 -23.82 3.46 -11.62
N PHE A 223 -24.35 3.04 -10.50
CA PHE A 223 -23.92 3.43 -9.16
C PHE A 223 -23.41 2.21 -8.41
N SER A 224 -22.34 2.38 -7.63
CA SER A 224 -21.93 1.39 -6.66
C SER A 224 -21.46 2.05 -5.37
N ALA A 225 -21.63 1.31 -4.25
CA ALA A 225 -21.21 1.74 -2.93
C ALA A 225 -20.72 0.54 -2.12
N GLY A 226 -19.77 0.80 -1.25
CA GLY A 226 -19.19 -0.23 -0.39
C GLY A 226 -18.93 0.27 1.01
N LEU A 227 -19.07 -0.63 1.98
CA LEU A 227 -18.69 -0.44 3.38
C LEU A 227 -17.74 -1.56 3.80
N THR A 228 -16.76 -1.22 4.62
CA THR A 228 -15.79 -2.20 5.15
C THR A 228 -15.54 -1.95 6.62
N TYR A 229 -15.28 -3.03 7.34
CA TYR A 229 -14.82 -3.03 8.71
C TYR A 229 -13.64 -3.99 8.87
N GLY A 230 -12.48 -3.47 9.25
CA GLY A 230 -11.30 -4.27 9.56
C GLY A 230 -11.09 -4.36 11.07
N TYR A 231 -10.90 -5.57 11.54
CA TYR A 231 -10.67 -5.84 12.95
C TYR A 231 -9.25 -5.46 13.35
N GLY A 232 -9.12 -4.72 14.44
CA GLY A 232 -7.84 -4.40 15.05
C GLY A 232 -7.30 -5.63 15.81
N THR A 233 -6.06 -6.02 15.50
CA THR A 233 -5.44 -7.22 16.07
C THR A 233 -4.18 -6.90 16.85
N ASP A 234 -3.81 -7.80 17.78
CA ASP A 234 -2.55 -7.73 18.50
C ASP A 234 -1.46 -8.47 17.71
N LEU A 235 -0.49 -7.72 17.23
CA LEU A 235 0.76 -8.25 16.69
C LEU A 235 1.67 -8.64 17.86
N ARG A 236 2.03 -9.91 17.95
CA ARG A 236 2.93 -10.43 18.99
C ARG A 236 4.31 -10.59 18.43
N PHE A 237 5.29 -9.95 19.05
CA PHE A 237 6.69 -10.01 18.66
C PHE A 237 7.50 -10.73 19.70
N LYS A 238 8.30 -11.72 19.23
CA LYS A 238 9.42 -12.28 19.99
C LYS A 238 10.61 -11.38 19.71
N ASN A 239 11.24 -10.89 20.77
CA ASN A 239 12.34 -9.96 20.66
C ASN A 239 13.63 -10.65 21.09
N SER A 240 14.72 -10.38 20.38
CA SER A 240 16.07 -10.73 20.77
C SER A 240 16.99 -9.51 20.72
N LEU A 241 17.91 -9.42 21.65
CA LEU A 241 18.90 -8.35 21.75
C LEU A 241 20.29 -8.93 21.48
N THR A 242 20.99 -8.35 20.50
CA THR A 242 22.37 -8.72 20.17
C THR A 242 23.26 -7.50 20.31
N VAL A 243 24.36 -7.63 21.05
CA VAL A 243 25.39 -6.61 21.16
C VAL A 243 26.61 -7.07 20.38
N ILE A 244 27.06 -6.23 19.43
CA ILE A 244 28.12 -6.53 18.48
C ILE A 244 29.24 -5.49 18.67
N SER A 245 30.49 -5.96 18.78
CA SER A 245 31.67 -5.08 18.81
C SER A 245 31.96 -4.48 17.42
N LYS A 246 32.82 -3.51 17.35
CA LYS A 246 33.33 -2.93 16.08
C LYS A 246 33.94 -3.98 15.16
N GLU A 247 34.56 -4.98 15.73
CA GLU A 247 35.23 -6.08 15.00
C GLU A 247 34.24 -7.13 14.47
N GLY A 248 32.94 -6.96 14.75
CA GLY A 248 31.88 -7.87 14.32
C GLY A 248 31.66 -9.06 15.27
N SER A 249 32.38 -9.12 16.41
CA SER A 249 32.21 -10.21 17.41
C SER A 249 30.92 -9.95 18.21
N ILE A 250 30.14 -11.01 18.42
CA ILE A 250 28.95 -10.98 19.27
C ILE A 250 29.42 -11.02 20.73
N ILE A 251 29.16 -9.95 21.48
CA ILE A 251 29.46 -9.84 22.91
C ILE A 251 28.33 -10.42 23.74
N PHE A 252 27.08 -10.25 23.27
CA PHE A 252 25.88 -10.63 23.98
C PHE A 252 24.78 -10.99 23.00
N ASN A 253 24.01 -12.04 23.26
CA ASN A 253 22.84 -12.41 22.47
C ASN A 253 21.85 -13.17 23.35
N GLU A 254 20.72 -12.54 23.63
CA GLU A 254 19.68 -13.14 24.46
C GLU A 254 18.28 -12.77 23.94
N ASP A 255 17.33 -13.67 24.18
CA ASP A 255 15.92 -13.36 24.01
C ASP A 255 15.46 -12.45 25.14
N ILE A 256 14.80 -11.36 24.77
CA ILE A 256 14.23 -10.39 25.71
C ILE A 256 12.69 -10.50 25.73
N GLU A 257 12.06 -9.77 26.63
CA GLU A 257 10.62 -9.78 26.81
C GLU A 257 9.86 -9.55 25.49
N SER A 258 8.88 -10.42 25.23
CA SER A 258 8.02 -10.31 24.05
C SER A 258 7.18 -9.05 24.12
N SER A 259 7.09 -8.34 23.01
CA SER A 259 6.29 -7.13 22.91
C SER A 259 4.97 -7.36 22.15
N ARG A 260 3.98 -6.53 22.42
CA ARG A 260 2.71 -6.52 21.69
C ARG A 260 2.47 -5.14 21.10
N MET A 261 2.15 -5.10 19.82
CA MET A 261 1.70 -3.89 19.15
C MET A 261 0.32 -4.13 18.56
N LYS A 262 -0.59 -3.17 18.72
CA LYS A 262 -1.92 -3.27 18.11
C LYS A 262 -1.91 -2.73 16.70
N SER A 263 -2.58 -3.42 15.79
CA SER A 263 -3.04 -2.86 14.54
C SER A 263 -4.40 -2.17 14.79
N PRO A 264 -4.65 -0.97 14.24
CA PRO A 264 -5.90 -0.27 14.48
C PRO A 264 -7.09 -0.97 13.82
N ALA A 265 -8.23 -0.95 14.47
CA ALA A 265 -9.49 -1.21 13.79
C ALA A 265 -9.73 -0.11 12.76
N ASN A 266 -10.31 -0.46 11.61
CA ASN A 266 -10.55 0.48 10.53
C ASN A 266 -11.95 0.32 9.93
N TRP A 267 -12.50 1.43 9.45
CA TRP A 267 -13.76 1.51 8.73
C TRP A 267 -13.52 2.20 7.40
N GLY A 268 -14.15 1.71 6.36
CA GLY A 268 -14.12 2.30 5.04
C GLY A 268 -15.53 2.44 4.50
N ALA A 269 -15.81 3.57 3.86
CA ALA A 269 -17.01 3.81 3.09
C ALA A 269 -16.61 4.43 1.75
N GLY A 270 -17.23 4.00 0.67
CA GLY A 270 -16.95 4.53 -0.64
C GLY A 270 -18.12 4.39 -1.57
N ALA A 271 -18.16 5.26 -2.57
CA ALA A 271 -19.15 5.24 -3.62
C ALA A 271 -18.52 5.57 -4.98
N SER A 272 -19.10 5.05 -6.06
CA SER A 272 -18.70 5.42 -7.41
C SER A 272 -19.87 5.53 -8.37
N LEU A 273 -19.66 6.37 -9.37
CA LEU A 273 -20.56 6.57 -10.49
C LEU A 273 -19.82 6.20 -11.78
N HIS A 274 -20.44 5.36 -12.58
CA HIS A 274 -19.86 4.85 -13.81
C HIS A 274 -20.76 5.22 -14.98
N THR A 275 -20.18 5.90 -15.97
CA THR A 275 -20.77 6.10 -17.27
C THR A 275 -19.99 5.33 -18.33
N ARG A 276 -20.38 5.42 -19.60
CA ARG A 276 -19.61 4.78 -20.69
C ARG A 276 -18.18 5.31 -20.81
N ARG A 277 -17.92 6.56 -20.42
CA ARG A 277 -16.62 7.23 -20.61
C ARG A 277 -15.98 7.70 -19.33
N PHE A 278 -16.73 7.86 -18.26
CA PHE A 278 -16.25 8.40 -17.00
C PHE A 278 -16.58 7.46 -15.85
N ILE A 279 -15.62 7.32 -14.96
CA ILE A 279 -15.80 6.78 -13.62
C ILE A 279 -15.38 7.88 -12.65
N VAL A 280 -16.21 8.14 -11.63
CA VAL A 280 -15.85 9.00 -10.51
C VAL A 280 -16.06 8.18 -9.25
N ALA A 281 -15.08 8.17 -8.38
CA ALA A 281 -15.12 7.44 -7.11
C ALA A 281 -14.67 8.33 -5.95
N ALA A 282 -15.29 8.14 -4.80
CA ALA A 282 -14.92 8.80 -3.55
C ALA A 282 -14.93 7.80 -2.41
N ASP A 283 -13.90 7.85 -1.57
CA ASP A 283 -13.72 6.97 -0.42
C ASP A 283 -13.42 7.80 0.82
N TYR A 284 -13.91 7.32 1.95
CA TYR A 284 -13.52 7.78 3.27
C TYR A 284 -13.08 6.59 4.11
N ARG A 285 -11.95 6.72 4.83
CA ARG A 285 -11.41 5.70 5.74
C ARG A 285 -11.09 6.32 7.09
N TYR A 286 -11.44 5.58 8.12
CA TYR A 286 -11.14 5.91 9.49
C TYR A 286 -10.33 4.78 10.13
N GLN A 287 -9.25 5.11 10.85
CA GLN A 287 -8.43 4.15 11.59
C GLN A 287 -8.29 4.59 13.04
N LYS A 288 -8.64 3.70 13.97
CA LYS A 288 -8.67 3.99 15.40
C LYS A 288 -7.31 3.73 16.06
N TRP A 289 -6.37 4.65 15.85
CA TRP A 289 -5.03 4.57 16.40
C TRP A 289 -4.93 4.96 17.87
N SER A 290 -5.89 5.73 18.41
CA SER A 290 -5.95 6.15 19.82
C SER A 290 -6.01 4.98 20.81
N MET A 291 -6.36 3.76 20.35
CA MET A 291 -6.36 2.54 21.17
C MET A 291 -4.96 1.93 21.37
N LEU A 292 -3.92 2.48 20.73
CA LEU A 292 -2.57 1.94 20.84
C LEU A 292 -1.90 2.39 22.15
N TYR A 293 -1.24 1.45 22.81
CA TYR A 293 -0.45 1.73 24.00
C TYR A 293 0.88 2.41 23.60
N GLY A 294 1.40 3.28 24.45
CA GLY A 294 2.72 3.90 24.29
C GLY A 294 2.70 5.40 24.04
N SER A 295 1.64 6.10 24.45
CA SER A 295 1.63 7.55 24.49
C SER A 295 2.64 8.06 25.52
N LYS A 296 3.60 8.89 25.05
CA LYS A 296 4.48 9.72 25.89
C LYS A 296 3.99 11.15 25.85
N ALA A 297 4.46 11.99 26.77
CA ALA A 297 4.03 13.38 26.87
C ALA A 297 4.22 14.19 25.57
N ASP A 298 5.27 13.87 24.81
CA ASP A 298 5.66 14.52 23.56
C ASP A 298 5.07 13.84 22.30
N ARG A 299 4.57 12.60 22.42
CA ARG A 299 4.11 11.77 21.30
C ARG A 299 2.89 10.96 21.69
N ARG A 300 1.86 10.99 20.86
CA ARG A 300 0.66 10.16 21.01
C ARG A 300 0.13 9.66 19.67
N PHE A 301 -0.48 8.50 19.69
CA PHE A 301 -1.24 8.01 18.56
C PHE A 301 -2.59 8.73 18.48
N THR A 302 -2.95 9.14 17.26
CA THR A 302 -4.17 9.90 16.97
C THR A 302 -4.92 9.21 15.84
N ASP A 303 -6.24 9.17 15.93
CA ASP A 303 -7.07 8.55 14.92
C ASP A 303 -6.86 9.20 13.55
N THR A 304 -6.79 8.37 12.52
CA THR A 304 -6.55 8.84 11.16
C THR A 304 -7.85 8.88 10.38
N HIS A 305 -8.07 9.98 9.72
CA HIS A 305 -9.12 10.22 8.75
C HIS A 305 -8.48 10.40 7.38
N MET A 306 -8.97 9.69 6.38
CA MET A 306 -8.48 9.78 5.00
C MET A 306 -9.66 9.91 4.06
N ALA A 307 -9.59 10.86 3.15
CA ALA A 307 -10.54 11.07 2.08
C ALA A 307 -9.81 10.99 0.72
N ASN A 308 -10.32 10.17 -0.19
CA ASN A 308 -9.80 10.01 -1.54
C ASN A 308 -10.91 10.31 -2.55
N ILE A 309 -10.57 11.05 -3.59
CA ILE A 309 -11.45 11.30 -4.73
C ILE A 309 -10.66 11.01 -6.00
N GLY A 310 -11.25 10.25 -6.92
CA GLY A 310 -10.61 9.91 -8.18
C GLY A 310 -11.58 9.88 -9.34
N ALA A 311 -11.05 10.12 -10.54
CA ALA A 311 -11.77 10.03 -11.78
C ALA A 311 -10.96 9.29 -12.84
N GLU A 312 -11.64 8.49 -13.66
CA GLU A 312 -11.11 7.83 -14.87
C GLU A 312 -11.88 8.35 -16.08
N TYR A 313 -11.18 8.67 -17.15
CA TYR A 313 -11.74 9.03 -18.45
C TYR A 313 -11.29 8.07 -19.53
N ALA A 314 -12.24 7.45 -20.22
CA ALA A 314 -12.01 6.50 -21.31
C ALA A 314 -12.58 7.07 -22.65
N PRO A 315 -11.77 7.75 -23.48
CA PRO A 315 -12.27 8.48 -24.65
C PRO A 315 -12.85 7.61 -25.78
N GLY A 316 -12.48 6.33 -25.85
CA GLY A 316 -12.69 5.52 -27.04
C GLY A 316 -13.29 4.13 -26.89
N VAL A 317 -14.31 3.97 -26.05
CA VAL A 317 -14.91 2.64 -25.78
C VAL A 317 -15.52 1.94 -27.04
N ASN A 318 -15.75 2.65 -28.16
CA ASN A 318 -16.44 2.09 -29.34
C ASN A 318 -15.75 2.34 -30.69
N SER A 319 -14.52 2.84 -30.75
CA SER A 319 -13.89 3.09 -32.04
C SER A 319 -12.75 2.12 -32.32
N GLY A 320 -13.09 0.98 -32.92
CA GLY A 320 -12.14 -0.07 -33.37
C GLY A 320 -11.06 0.37 -34.37
N ARG A 321 -10.74 1.65 -34.49
CA ARG A 321 -9.83 2.18 -35.51
C ARG A 321 -8.47 2.67 -35.02
N THR A 322 -8.26 2.91 -33.71
CA THR A 322 -6.93 3.36 -33.25
C THR A 322 -6.66 2.87 -31.82
N TYR A 323 -5.59 2.11 -31.63
CA TYR A 323 -5.18 1.56 -30.35
C TYR A 323 -5.01 2.63 -29.24
N ALA A 324 -4.51 3.81 -29.61
CA ALA A 324 -4.37 4.94 -28.69
C ALA A 324 -5.68 5.47 -28.09
N ARG A 325 -6.82 5.25 -28.76
CA ARG A 325 -8.14 5.62 -28.24
C ARG A 325 -8.68 4.69 -27.17
N SER A 326 -8.03 3.56 -26.95
CA SER A 326 -8.36 2.61 -25.88
C SER A 326 -7.69 2.96 -24.54
N PHE A 327 -6.82 3.98 -24.52
CA PHE A 327 -6.17 4.42 -23.28
C PHE A 327 -7.21 5.10 -22.37
N LYS A 328 -7.02 4.86 -21.07
CA LYS A 328 -7.79 5.51 -20.03
C LYS A 328 -6.86 6.44 -19.26
N TYR A 329 -7.38 7.57 -18.87
CA TYR A 329 -6.66 8.59 -18.13
C TYR A 329 -7.29 8.73 -16.76
N GLU A 330 -6.44 8.84 -15.76
CA GLU A 330 -6.84 8.88 -14.36
C GLU A 330 -6.30 10.13 -13.69
N ALA A 331 -7.07 10.68 -12.74
CA ALA A 331 -6.65 11.74 -11.85
C ALA A 331 -7.27 11.54 -10.47
N GLY A 332 -6.56 11.96 -9.42
CA GLY A 332 -7.05 11.78 -8.07
C GLY A 332 -6.40 12.71 -7.05
N LEU A 333 -7.06 12.83 -5.92
CA LEU A 333 -6.62 13.56 -4.74
C LEU A 333 -6.84 12.72 -3.50
N SER A 334 -5.81 12.61 -2.66
CA SER A 334 -5.88 12.01 -1.33
C SER A 334 -5.51 13.05 -0.26
N VAL A 335 -6.29 13.12 0.80
CA VAL A 335 -6.01 13.97 1.97
C VAL A 335 -6.19 13.14 3.23
N SER A 336 -5.23 13.20 4.14
CA SER A 336 -5.30 12.51 5.44
C SER A 336 -4.59 13.29 6.53
N ASN A 337 -4.96 13.06 7.80
CA ASN A 337 -4.14 13.45 8.92
C ASN A 337 -3.15 12.34 9.29
N SER A 338 -2.08 12.69 9.98
CA SER A 338 -1.10 11.72 10.48
C SER A 338 -1.68 10.88 11.63
N PHE A 339 -1.27 9.61 11.72
CA PHE A 339 -1.55 8.74 12.86
C PHE A 339 -0.74 9.13 14.12
N LEU A 340 0.20 10.06 13.98
CA LEU A 340 1.05 10.54 15.07
C LEU A 340 0.82 12.03 15.30
N THR A 341 0.66 12.40 16.55
CA THR A 341 0.77 13.78 17.05
C THR A 341 2.10 13.89 17.80
N ILE A 342 2.97 14.79 17.33
CA ILE A 342 4.29 15.04 17.93
C ILE A 342 4.37 16.50 18.31
N ASN A 343 4.79 16.80 19.53
CA ASN A 343 4.87 18.17 20.09
C ASN A 343 3.54 18.95 19.97
N GLY A 344 2.40 18.24 20.05
CA GLY A 344 1.06 18.80 19.93
C GLY A 344 0.62 19.12 18.48
N ILE A 345 1.42 18.77 17.48
CA ILE A 345 1.09 18.94 16.05
C ILE A 345 0.69 17.59 15.44
N ASN A 346 -0.47 17.57 14.79
CA ASN A 346 -0.92 16.47 13.94
C ASN A 346 -0.94 16.94 12.48
N PRO A 347 0.09 16.64 11.67
CA PRO A 347 0.18 17.18 10.33
C PRO A 347 -0.83 16.56 9.38
N ILE A 348 -1.26 17.37 8.41
CA ILE A 348 -2.09 16.93 7.28
C ILE A 348 -1.17 16.53 6.14
N ASN A 349 -1.47 15.40 5.52
CA ASN A 349 -0.81 14.87 4.36
C ASN A 349 -1.74 14.99 3.15
N PHE A 350 -1.19 15.26 1.98
CA PHE A 350 -1.96 15.22 0.74
C PHE A 350 -1.13 14.62 -0.39
N GLU A 351 -1.80 14.04 -1.37
CA GLU A 351 -1.20 13.53 -2.59
C GLU A 351 -2.13 13.80 -3.77
N LEU A 352 -1.57 14.38 -4.84
CA LEU A 352 -2.19 14.51 -6.14
C LEU A 352 -1.67 13.40 -7.04
N THR A 353 -2.54 12.71 -7.74
CA THR A 353 -2.17 11.61 -8.63
C THR A 353 -2.70 11.81 -10.03
N ALA A 354 -1.95 11.36 -11.01
CA ALA A 354 -2.38 11.24 -12.40
C ALA A 354 -1.90 9.90 -12.95
N GLY A 355 -2.67 9.29 -13.84
CA GLY A 355 -2.34 7.97 -14.36
C GLY A 355 -2.88 7.72 -15.76
N ALA A 356 -2.40 6.64 -16.35
CA ALA A 356 -2.90 6.12 -17.60
C ALA A 356 -2.93 4.59 -17.57
N ALA A 357 -4.02 4.01 -18.09
CA ALA A 357 -4.17 2.58 -18.29
C ALA A 357 -4.14 2.25 -19.78
N ILE A 358 -3.27 1.33 -20.17
CA ILE A 358 -3.02 0.89 -21.52
C ILE A 358 -3.51 -0.56 -21.65
N PRO A 359 -4.62 -0.82 -22.34
CA PRO A 359 -5.13 -2.17 -22.50
C PRO A 359 -4.17 -3.02 -23.35
N LEU A 360 -3.98 -4.28 -22.96
CA LEU A 360 -3.19 -5.25 -23.70
C LEU A 360 -4.06 -5.98 -24.73
N ARG A 361 -3.49 -6.31 -25.88
CA ARG A 361 -4.20 -7.07 -26.94
C ARG A 361 -4.54 -8.51 -26.53
N THR A 362 -3.78 -9.06 -25.59
CA THR A 362 -3.93 -10.43 -25.08
C THR A 362 -4.92 -10.54 -23.93
N GLY A 363 -5.51 -9.45 -23.50
CA GLY A 363 -6.34 -9.35 -22.29
C GLY A 363 -5.58 -8.75 -21.10
N GLY A 364 -6.27 -7.92 -20.32
CA GLY A 364 -5.67 -7.16 -19.22
C GLY A 364 -5.16 -5.77 -19.63
N GLN A 365 -4.34 -5.14 -18.79
CA GLN A 365 -3.83 -3.78 -18.98
C GLN A 365 -2.52 -3.54 -18.23
N VAL A 366 -1.76 -2.55 -18.69
CA VAL A 366 -0.63 -1.96 -17.97
C VAL A 366 -1.08 -0.59 -17.47
N ASN A 367 -0.85 -0.30 -16.18
CA ASN A 367 -1.17 1.00 -15.60
C ASN A 367 0.13 1.66 -15.15
N ALA A 368 0.23 2.95 -15.42
CA ALA A 368 1.31 3.81 -14.96
C ALA A 368 0.69 5.04 -14.28
N SER A 369 1.16 5.40 -13.11
CA SER A 369 0.71 6.60 -12.42
C SER A 369 1.88 7.33 -11.77
N ILE A 370 1.72 8.64 -11.66
CA ILE A 370 2.61 9.54 -10.95
C ILE A 370 1.81 10.19 -9.81
N GLY A 371 2.41 10.25 -8.63
CA GLY A 371 1.86 10.93 -7.46
C GLY A 371 2.84 11.98 -6.96
N TRP A 372 2.35 13.18 -6.73
CA TRP A 372 3.09 14.23 -6.04
C TRP A 372 2.41 14.51 -4.71
N GLY A 373 3.16 14.46 -3.62
CA GLY A 373 2.58 14.61 -2.30
C GLY A 373 3.48 15.28 -1.29
N LYS A 374 2.86 15.66 -0.18
CA LYS A 374 3.49 16.26 0.97
C LYS A 374 3.03 15.56 2.24
N ARG A 375 3.98 15.25 3.11
CA ARG A 375 3.73 14.60 4.40
C ARG A 375 4.49 15.35 5.50
N GLY A 376 3.84 15.60 6.63
CA GLY A 376 4.47 16.26 7.75
C GLY A 376 4.56 17.78 7.63
N THR A 377 5.28 18.41 8.55
CA THR A 377 5.52 19.85 8.63
C THR A 377 6.90 20.13 9.21
N THR A 378 7.44 21.32 9.00
CA THR A 378 8.69 21.77 9.60
C THR A 378 8.49 22.49 10.94
N ASP A 379 7.24 22.70 11.36
CA ASP A 379 6.91 23.39 12.60
C ASP A 379 7.46 22.63 13.81
N LYS A 380 7.94 23.36 14.82
CA LYS A 380 8.52 22.83 16.06
C LYS A 380 9.61 21.76 15.83
N GLY A 381 10.40 21.90 14.77
CA GLY A 381 11.50 20.98 14.46
C GLY A 381 11.08 19.63 13.92
N LEU A 382 9.85 19.49 13.44
CA LEU A 382 9.39 18.28 12.75
C LEU A 382 10.00 18.17 11.35
N ILE A 383 9.81 17.02 10.73
CA ILE A 383 10.31 16.71 9.39
C ILE A 383 9.17 16.86 8.39
N ARG A 384 9.38 17.64 7.32
CA ARG A 384 8.48 17.66 6.17
C ARG A 384 9.08 16.81 5.04
N GLU A 385 8.29 15.95 4.48
CA GLU A 385 8.60 15.17 3.29
C GLU A 385 7.81 15.72 2.10
N ASP A 386 8.51 16.14 1.05
CA ASP A 386 7.95 16.42 -0.26
C ASP A 386 8.37 15.27 -1.18
N TYR A 387 7.45 14.59 -1.88
CA TYR A 387 7.78 13.39 -2.63
C TYR A 387 7.12 13.31 -4.01
N LEU A 388 7.80 12.57 -4.89
CA LEU A 388 7.29 12.12 -6.17
C LEU A 388 7.29 10.59 -6.20
N ARG A 389 6.14 9.98 -6.51
CA ARG A 389 5.96 8.53 -6.60
C ARG A 389 5.58 8.14 -8.02
N LEU A 390 6.29 7.19 -8.58
CA LEU A 390 5.93 6.51 -9.83
C LEU A 390 5.44 5.12 -9.48
N THR A 391 4.26 4.73 -9.97
CA THR A 391 3.70 3.38 -9.76
C THR A 391 3.44 2.73 -11.11
N LEU A 392 3.88 1.49 -11.24
CA LEU A 392 3.64 0.65 -12.40
C LEU A 392 2.90 -0.61 -11.97
N SER A 393 1.90 -1.01 -12.73
CA SER A 393 1.24 -2.30 -12.53
C SER A 393 0.91 -2.99 -13.84
N ILE A 394 0.89 -4.31 -13.78
CA ILE A 394 0.45 -5.18 -14.86
C ILE A 394 -0.70 -6.00 -14.33
N SER A 395 -1.84 -5.91 -14.99
CA SER A 395 -3.03 -6.72 -14.71
C SER A 395 -3.32 -7.58 -15.94
N LEU A 396 -3.23 -8.90 -15.78
CA LEU A 396 -3.52 -9.88 -16.83
C LEU A 396 -4.90 -10.47 -16.54
N ALA A 397 -5.73 -10.56 -17.59
CA ALA A 397 -7.05 -11.16 -17.49
C ALA A 397 -7.15 -12.24 -18.58
N GLU A 398 -7.31 -13.48 -18.15
CA GLU A 398 -7.43 -14.63 -19.06
C GLU A 398 -8.77 -15.31 -18.84
N ARG A 399 -9.46 -15.63 -19.97
CA ARG A 399 -10.69 -16.40 -19.91
C ARG A 399 -10.36 -17.87 -19.71
N MET A 400 -10.85 -18.44 -18.61
CA MET A 400 -10.72 -19.86 -18.28
C MET A 400 -12.00 -20.62 -18.65
N PHE A 401 -11.88 -21.96 -18.76
CA PHE A 401 -13.01 -22.87 -18.98
C PHE A 401 -13.78 -22.64 -20.30
N LEU A 402 -13.12 -22.09 -21.31
CA LEU A 402 -13.65 -22.10 -22.67
C LEU A 402 -13.61 -23.55 -23.17
N LYS A 403 -14.79 -24.13 -23.49
CA LYS A 403 -14.89 -25.41 -24.16
C LYS A 403 -14.24 -25.25 -25.56
N ARG A 404 -13.07 -25.85 -25.78
CA ARG A 404 -12.50 -25.89 -27.11
C ARG A 404 -13.45 -26.75 -27.96
N MET A 405 -14.17 -26.14 -28.91
CA MET A 405 -14.80 -26.87 -29.97
C MET A 405 -13.65 -27.34 -30.87
N TYR A 406 -13.41 -28.64 -30.89
CA TYR A 406 -12.63 -29.26 -31.93
C TYR A 406 -13.58 -29.38 -33.10
N ASP A 407 -13.30 -28.68 -34.20
CA ASP A 407 -13.88 -28.92 -35.52
C ASP A 407 -13.37 -30.27 -36.06
#